data_f519993b4c375096d79f0d73489b1c2b
#
_entry.id   f519993b4c375096d79f0d73489b1c2b
#
_cell.length_a   1.000
_cell.length_b   1.000
_cell.length_c   1.000
_cell.angle_alpha   90.00
_cell.angle_beta   90.00
_cell.angle_gamma   90.00
#
_symmetry.space_group_name_H-M   'P 1'
#
loop_
_entity.id
_entity.type
_entity.pdbx_description
1 polymer ?
#
loop_
_entity_poly.entity_id
_entity_poly.type
_entity_poly.pdbx_seq_one_letter_code
_entity_poly.pdbx_strand_id
1 'polypeptide(L)'
;MKAVWKGLFTAVALSALPLMSVPASAAGTVTVANATDAGSWDPIDTFTLDWGRVGSNIFDALIQRSNDLKLNPGLALSWTISDDGKRFRFKLRPNVKFQDGEPFDAAAVKFTFDRLLGPDGSKGAQQSNYTAIDHAEVVDDMTVDLILKQTDPVLITKLAGYGAMIVPPAYIKEKGVDYFRTHPVGTGPFKFVDYTPKVSLTLAANPDYWGGAPKLDKLVYRFISEAATQVAELQSGGIDVASLVPISLIDTIKSDAKLDVVSITGPTVNSLRFNVQSGVTKDPLVRKAIIEAVDRDAIIKQIMQGNAKPIASLQSQLSFGYDPGLQRTPYDPAAAKADFAKAGLKPGTPIKISIIGDDQTFREVAQAVAGYLQVVGFAPSLSPSEANTYYTDVIPNGHTGELFEQVWGGWTFDFDNTAYLLYHSGQFWNPYIKDQKLDQMLEAQRAIMDHDKRQAILRDIAKYISDNYLELPLYNSNTVYGINKRVKGLDPAPDDRMRFQNASVE
;
A
#
# COMPACT_ATOMS: atom_id res chain seq x y z
N MET A 1 -66.10 62.61 47.96
CA MET A 1 -66.42 61.51 47.09
C MET A 1 -65.16 61.03 46.47
N LYS A 2 -64.60 59.93 47.00
CA LYS A 2 -63.30 59.34 46.52
C LYS A 2 -63.62 58.01 45.82
N ALA A 3 -63.34 57.92 44.52
CA ALA A 3 -63.45 56.69 43.74
C ALA A 3 -62.13 55.92 43.90
N VAL A 4 -62.21 54.67 44.31
CA VAL A 4 -61.08 53.76 44.44
C VAL A 4 -61.06 52.87 43.17
N TRP A 5 -59.97 52.96 42.42
CA TRP A 5 -59.71 52.12 41.24
C TRP A 5 -58.86 50.91 41.73
N LYS A 6 -59.45 49.71 41.55
CA LYS A 6 -58.73 48.43 41.70
C LYS A 6 -58.10 48.04 40.38
N GLY A 7 -56.77 48.07 40.38
CA GLY A 7 -56.00 47.53 39.23
C GLY A 7 -55.83 45.98 39.34
N LEU A 8 -56.21 45.26 38.32
CA LEU A 8 -55.99 43.82 38.14
C LEU A 8 -54.55 43.63 37.57
N PHE A 9 -53.67 43.02 38.34
CA PHE A 9 -52.39 42.56 37.79
C PHE A 9 -52.55 41.14 37.27
N THR A 10 -52.50 40.96 35.93
CA THR A 10 -52.39 39.67 35.29
C THR A 10 -50.90 39.28 35.20
N ALA A 11 -50.50 38.25 35.93
CA ALA A 11 -49.17 37.68 35.86
C ALA A 11 -49.06 36.80 34.61
N VAL A 12 -48.30 37.23 33.65
CA VAL A 12 -47.88 36.39 32.50
C VAL A 12 -46.72 35.50 32.93
N ALA A 13 -46.96 34.23 33.13
CA ALA A 13 -45.92 33.22 33.30
C ALA A 13 -45.19 32.94 31.99
N LEU A 14 -43.97 33.47 31.85
CA LEU A 14 -43.07 33.07 30.76
C LEU A 14 -42.52 31.67 31.07
N SER A 15 -43.05 30.67 30.40
CA SER A 15 -42.47 29.34 30.37
C SER A 15 -41.13 29.37 29.57
N ALA A 16 -40.02 29.34 30.29
CA ALA A 16 -38.68 29.13 29.72
C ALA A 16 -38.58 27.67 29.18
N LEU A 17 -38.65 27.53 27.88
CA LEU A 17 -38.23 26.29 27.19
C LEU A 17 -36.73 26.09 27.39
N PRO A 18 -36.25 24.93 27.84
CA PRO A 18 -34.81 24.67 27.88
C PRO A 18 -34.30 24.62 26.42
N LEU A 19 -33.45 25.57 26.07
CA LEU A 19 -32.60 25.45 24.88
C LEU A 19 -31.70 24.24 25.13
N MET A 20 -32.03 23.10 24.51
CA MET A 20 -31.07 22.02 24.33
C MET A 20 -29.94 22.59 23.50
N SER A 21 -28.81 22.90 24.14
CA SER A 21 -27.55 23.14 23.48
C SER A 21 -27.14 21.83 22.79
N VAL A 22 -27.40 21.69 21.48
CA VAL A 22 -26.72 20.73 20.65
C VAL A 22 -25.25 21.05 20.78
N PRO A 23 -24.38 20.12 21.22
CA PRO A 23 -22.96 20.39 21.24
C PRO A 23 -22.59 20.72 19.79
N ALA A 24 -22.12 21.93 19.52
CA ALA A 24 -21.49 22.26 18.26
C ALA A 24 -20.27 21.33 18.18
N SER A 25 -20.38 20.29 17.37
CA SER A 25 -19.21 19.50 16.95
C SER A 25 -18.20 20.53 16.43
N ALA A 26 -17.00 20.56 16.98
CA ALA A 26 -15.93 21.40 16.48
C ALA A 26 -15.58 20.89 15.09
N ALA A 27 -16.31 21.40 14.13
CA ALA A 27 -16.22 21.10 12.71
C ALA A 27 -14.81 21.44 12.23
N GLY A 28 -14.08 20.45 11.69
CA GLY A 28 -12.68 20.65 11.33
C GLY A 28 -12.35 20.18 9.92
N THR A 29 -11.43 20.89 9.29
CA THR A 29 -10.82 20.48 8.02
C THR A 29 -9.41 19.95 8.27
N VAL A 30 -9.10 18.77 7.70
CA VAL A 30 -7.74 18.24 7.60
C VAL A 30 -7.28 18.32 6.16
N THR A 31 -6.09 18.88 5.94
CA THR A 31 -5.45 18.96 4.63
C THR A 31 -4.28 17.97 4.56
N VAL A 32 -4.29 17.11 3.54
CA VAL A 32 -3.33 16.03 3.33
C VAL A 32 -2.54 16.31 2.05
N ALA A 33 -1.21 16.17 2.09
CA ALA A 33 -0.41 16.19 0.88
C ALA A 33 -0.37 14.82 0.21
N ASN A 34 -0.62 14.80 -1.10
CA ASN A 34 -0.35 13.69 -2.01
C ASN A 34 0.75 14.09 -2.98
N ALA A 35 1.70 13.20 -3.26
CA ALA A 35 2.79 13.50 -4.20
C ALA A 35 2.29 13.57 -5.64
N THR A 36 1.32 12.72 -6.01
CA THR A 36 0.77 12.65 -7.36
C THR A 36 -0.75 12.75 -7.36
N ASP A 37 -1.29 13.26 -8.47
CA ASP A 37 -2.69 13.16 -8.80
C ASP A 37 -2.93 11.85 -9.56
N ALA A 38 -3.84 11.03 -9.10
CA ALA A 38 -4.17 9.77 -9.75
C ALA A 38 -4.83 9.94 -11.12
N GLY A 39 -5.41 11.12 -11.40
CA GLY A 39 -6.08 11.44 -12.66
C GLY A 39 -7.41 10.73 -12.88
N SER A 40 -7.62 9.60 -12.23
CA SER A 40 -8.88 8.85 -12.17
C SER A 40 -9.13 8.37 -10.75
N TRP A 41 -10.36 8.53 -10.28
CA TRP A 41 -10.80 8.05 -8.97
C TRP A 41 -11.63 6.76 -9.07
N ASP A 42 -11.73 6.17 -10.26
CA ASP A 42 -12.34 4.84 -10.46
C ASP A 42 -11.43 3.75 -9.86
N PRO A 43 -11.93 2.86 -8.98
CA PRO A 43 -11.13 1.82 -8.34
C PRO A 43 -10.41 0.87 -9.29
N ILE A 44 -10.91 0.68 -10.53
CA ILE A 44 -10.32 -0.28 -11.48
C ILE A 44 -9.15 0.30 -12.28
N ASP A 45 -8.99 1.63 -12.34
CA ASP A 45 -8.05 2.28 -13.25
C ASP A 45 -6.63 2.33 -12.70
N THR A 46 -6.42 2.29 -11.39
CA THR A 46 -5.14 2.63 -10.77
C THR A 46 -4.67 1.63 -9.73
N PHE A 47 -3.39 1.74 -9.41
CA PHE A 47 -2.70 0.87 -8.46
C PHE A 47 -1.71 1.65 -7.56
N THR A 48 -1.89 2.95 -7.42
CA THR A 48 -0.95 3.80 -6.69
C THR A 48 -1.34 4.00 -5.23
N LEU A 49 -0.35 4.21 -4.36
CA LEU A 49 -0.59 4.56 -2.95
C LEU A 49 -1.33 5.90 -2.81
N ASP A 50 -1.00 6.88 -3.66
CA ASP A 50 -1.68 8.18 -3.67
C ASP A 50 -3.18 8.05 -3.92
N TRP A 51 -3.59 7.16 -4.83
CA TRP A 51 -5.01 6.84 -5.00
C TRP A 51 -5.59 6.19 -3.73
N GLY A 52 -4.85 5.24 -3.14
CA GLY A 52 -5.29 4.51 -1.96
C GLY A 52 -5.60 5.39 -0.76
N ARG A 53 -4.82 6.47 -0.54
CA ARG A 53 -5.09 7.46 0.52
C ARG A 53 -6.43 8.14 0.36
N VAL A 54 -6.80 8.49 -0.86
CA VAL A 54 -8.07 9.14 -1.18
C VAL A 54 -9.20 8.12 -1.25
N GLY A 55 -9.04 7.09 -2.08
CA GLY A 55 -10.07 6.09 -2.39
C GLY A 55 -10.58 5.35 -1.15
N SER A 56 -9.71 5.06 -0.16
CA SER A 56 -10.11 4.43 1.11
C SER A 56 -11.04 5.27 1.98
N ASN A 57 -11.20 6.56 1.68
CA ASN A 57 -12.14 7.46 2.34
C ASN A 57 -13.44 7.68 1.56
N ILE A 58 -13.46 7.33 0.26
CA ILE A 58 -14.65 7.44 -0.61
C ILE A 58 -15.37 6.09 -0.72
N PHE A 59 -14.63 5.00 -0.80
CA PHE A 59 -15.14 3.66 -1.09
C PHE A 59 -14.91 2.69 0.06
N ASP A 60 -15.74 1.64 0.08
CA ASP A 60 -15.53 0.44 0.88
C ASP A 60 -15.51 -0.81 -0.02
N ALA A 61 -14.85 -1.85 0.46
CA ALA A 61 -14.82 -3.18 -0.14
C ALA A 61 -15.64 -4.18 0.69
N LEU A 62 -15.85 -5.39 0.17
CA LEU A 62 -16.49 -6.48 0.91
C LEU A 62 -15.76 -6.80 2.22
N ILE A 63 -14.43 -6.71 2.18
CA ILE A 63 -13.53 -6.97 3.30
C ILE A 63 -12.71 -5.71 3.55
N GLN A 64 -12.53 -5.35 4.80
CA GLN A 64 -11.66 -4.24 5.21
C GLN A 64 -10.37 -4.77 5.84
N ARG A 65 -9.29 -4.07 5.61
CA ARG A 65 -8.04 -4.26 6.33
C ARG A 65 -7.90 -3.16 7.39
N SER A 66 -7.74 -3.56 8.65
CA SER A 66 -7.42 -2.62 9.73
C SER A 66 -5.95 -2.22 9.72
N ASN A 67 -5.59 -1.20 10.51
CA ASN A 67 -4.21 -0.70 10.57
C ASN A 67 -3.23 -1.73 11.17
N ASP A 68 -3.71 -2.71 11.96
CA ASP A 68 -2.94 -3.88 12.40
C ASP A 68 -2.94 -5.02 11.35
N LEU A 69 -3.36 -4.71 10.11
CA LEU A 69 -3.39 -5.55 8.92
C LEU A 69 -4.35 -6.75 8.97
N LYS A 70 -5.18 -6.88 9.99
CA LYS A 70 -6.19 -7.93 10.06
C LYS A 70 -7.30 -7.68 9.03
N LEU A 71 -7.82 -8.77 8.49
CA LEU A 71 -8.98 -8.75 7.61
C LEU A 71 -10.25 -8.80 8.43
N ASN A 72 -11.11 -7.82 8.27
CA ASN A 72 -12.33 -7.63 9.02
C ASN A 72 -13.54 -7.55 8.09
N PRO A 73 -14.76 -7.83 8.59
CA PRO A 73 -15.99 -7.53 7.88
C PRO A 73 -16.07 -6.06 7.44
N GLY A 74 -16.28 -5.84 6.14
CA GLY A 74 -16.56 -4.56 5.53
C GLY A 74 -18.02 -4.46 5.11
N LEU A 75 -18.28 -4.34 3.81
CA LEU A 75 -19.60 -4.43 3.22
C LEU A 75 -20.19 -5.86 3.28
N ALA A 76 -19.35 -6.88 3.44
CA ALA A 76 -19.79 -8.22 3.83
C ALA A 76 -19.68 -8.40 5.35
N LEU A 77 -20.70 -8.97 5.98
CA LEU A 77 -20.71 -9.33 7.40
C LEU A 77 -19.94 -10.62 7.66
N SER A 78 -19.95 -11.54 6.70
CA SER A 78 -19.26 -12.83 6.78
C SER A 78 -19.08 -13.43 5.39
N TRP A 79 -18.18 -14.42 5.31
CA TRP A 79 -17.97 -15.19 4.08
C TRP A 79 -17.67 -16.65 4.41
N THR A 80 -17.95 -17.53 3.44
CA THR A 80 -17.58 -18.95 3.47
C THR A 80 -16.93 -19.33 2.15
N ILE A 81 -16.01 -20.30 2.22
CA ILE A 81 -15.30 -20.83 1.06
C ILE A 81 -15.73 -22.30 0.91
N SER A 82 -16.06 -22.73 -0.30
CA SER A 82 -16.36 -24.14 -0.58
C SER A 82 -15.14 -25.03 -0.44
N ASP A 83 -15.34 -26.32 -0.21
CA ASP A 83 -14.26 -27.29 0.02
C ASP A 83 -13.27 -27.38 -1.15
N ASP A 84 -13.75 -27.14 -2.39
CA ASP A 84 -12.91 -27.09 -3.59
C ASP A 84 -12.19 -25.74 -3.78
N GLY A 85 -12.41 -24.75 -2.90
CA GLY A 85 -11.80 -23.43 -2.94
C GLY A 85 -12.23 -22.56 -4.10
N LYS A 86 -13.33 -22.91 -4.81
CA LYS A 86 -13.75 -22.21 -6.04
C LYS A 86 -15.03 -21.39 -5.91
N ARG A 87 -15.69 -21.40 -4.76
CA ARG A 87 -16.86 -20.56 -4.47
C ARG A 87 -16.63 -19.81 -3.17
N PHE A 88 -16.71 -18.49 -3.23
CA PHE A 88 -16.64 -17.59 -2.08
C PHE A 88 -17.98 -16.94 -1.91
N ARG A 89 -18.75 -17.34 -0.89
CA ARG A 89 -20.09 -16.80 -0.60
C ARG A 89 -19.99 -15.71 0.44
N PHE A 90 -20.55 -14.53 0.14
CA PHE A 90 -20.58 -13.37 1.00
C PHE A 90 -22.01 -13.06 1.46
N LYS A 91 -22.19 -12.84 2.77
CA LYS A 91 -23.41 -12.26 3.34
C LYS A 91 -23.20 -10.77 3.50
N LEU A 92 -24.03 -9.96 2.84
CA LEU A 92 -23.85 -8.52 2.75
C LEU A 92 -24.43 -7.79 3.96
N ARG A 93 -23.93 -6.60 4.23
CA ARG A 93 -24.38 -5.70 5.28
C ARG A 93 -25.70 -5.02 4.85
N PRO A 94 -26.79 -5.14 5.62
CA PRO A 94 -28.07 -4.50 5.27
C PRO A 94 -28.00 -2.98 5.53
N ASN A 95 -28.94 -2.26 4.91
CA ASN A 95 -29.18 -0.81 5.09
C ASN A 95 -27.98 0.10 4.76
N VAL A 96 -27.03 -0.38 3.98
CA VAL A 96 -25.97 0.46 3.42
C VAL A 96 -26.50 1.18 2.18
N LYS A 97 -26.11 2.45 2.01
CA LYS A 97 -26.37 3.24 0.82
C LYS A 97 -25.10 3.81 0.26
N PHE A 98 -25.05 3.95 -1.05
CA PHE A 98 -24.08 4.80 -1.70
C PHE A 98 -24.32 6.28 -1.35
N GLN A 99 -23.33 7.11 -1.55
CA GLN A 99 -23.33 8.53 -1.19
C GLN A 99 -24.36 9.36 -1.97
N ASP A 100 -24.86 8.85 -3.11
CA ASP A 100 -25.96 9.42 -3.92
C ASP A 100 -27.35 8.93 -3.49
N GLY A 101 -27.41 7.99 -2.54
CA GLY A 101 -28.64 7.41 -2.00
C GLY A 101 -29.04 6.07 -2.62
N GLU A 102 -28.37 5.58 -3.66
CA GLU A 102 -28.58 4.25 -4.24
C GLU A 102 -28.34 3.16 -3.16
N PRO A 103 -29.22 2.14 -3.03
CA PRO A 103 -29.00 1.05 -2.08
C PRO A 103 -27.81 0.18 -2.50
N PHE A 104 -27.05 -0.29 -1.51
CA PHE A 104 -26.04 -1.33 -1.70
C PHE A 104 -26.67 -2.71 -1.50
N ASP A 105 -26.50 -3.58 -2.49
CA ASP A 105 -27.01 -4.95 -2.53
C ASP A 105 -26.09 -5.90 -3.34
N ALA A 106 -26.53 -7.14 -3.52
CA ALA A 106 -25.80 -8.14 -4.31
C ALA A 106 -25.68 -7.77 -5.80
N ALA A 107 -26.62 -6.99 -6.35
CA ALA A 107 -26.56 -6.53 -7.74
C ALA A 107 -25.42 -5.49 -7.91
N ALA A 108 -25.19 -4.63 -6.93
CA ALA A 108 -24.06 -3.69 -6.94
C ALA A 108 -22.71 -4.42 -6.88
N VAL A 109 -22.60 -5.48 -6.08
CA VAL A 109 -21.40 -6.32 -6.05
C VAL A 109 -21.18 -6.99 -7.40
N LYS A 110 -22.22 -7.63 -7.95
CA LYS A 110 -22.12 -8.26 -9.28
C LYS A 110 -21.70 -7.25 -10.35
N PHE A 111 -22.32 -6.08 -10.41
CA PHE A 111 -21.97 -5.03 -11.35
C PHE A 111 -20.49 -4.62 -11.24
N THR A 112 -19.97 -4.47 -10.01
CA THR A 112 -18.58 -4.11 -9.77
C THR A 112 -17.64 -5.17 -10.37
N PHE A 113 -17.89 -6.46 -10.11
CA PHE A 113 -17.03 -7.53 -10.64
C PHE A 113 -17.23 -7.75 -12.14
N ASP A 114 -18.44 -7.63 -12.67
CA ASP A 114 -18.68 -7.69 -14.13
C ASP A 114 -17.90 -6.58 -14.86
N ARG A 115 -17.85 -5.36 -14.28
CA ARG A 115 -17.04 -4.26 -14.79
C ARG A 115 -15.54 -4.53 -14.71
N LEU A 116 -15.08 -4.97 -13.54
CA LEU A 116 -13.66 -5.27 -13.29
C LEU A 116 -13.14 -6.36 -14.22
N LEU A 117 -13.92 -7.42 -14.45
CA LEU A 117 -13.53 -8.56 -15.28
C LEU A 117 -13.81 -8.35 -16.77
N GLY A 118 -14.62 -7.34 -17.10
CA GLY A 118 -15.04 -7.02 -18.47
C GLY A 118 -14.11 -6.03 -19.20
N PRO A 119 -14.63 -5.48 -20.33
CA PRO A 119 -13.85 -4.57 -21.19
C PRO A 119 -13.37 -3.28 -20.51
N ASP A 120 -14.11 -2.77 -19.50
CA ASP A 120 -13.67 -1.58 -18.76
C ASP A 120 -12.44 -1.89 -17.91
N GLY A 121 -12.47 -3.00 -17.17
CA GLY A 121 -11.34 -3.44 -16.35
C GLY A 121 -10.08 -3.75 -17.15
N SER A 122 -10.23 -4.23 -18.40
CA SER A 122 -9.08 -4.52 -19.28
C SER A 122 -8.27 -3.30 -19.69
N LYS A 123 -8.85 -2.10 -19.55
CA LYS A 123 -8.17 -0.82 -19.80
C LYS A 123 -7.47 -0.29 -18.54
N GLY A 124 -7.82 -0.82 -17.38
CA GLY A 124 -7.30 -0.40 -16.08
C GLY A 124 -6.20 -1.31 -15.54
N ALA A 125 -5.60 -0.90 -14.42
CA ALA A 125 -4.47 -1.62 -13.83
C ALA A 125 -4.87 -2.80 -12.93
N GLN A 126 -6.16 -2.93 -12.57
CA GLN A 126 -6.58 -3.84 -11.51
C GLN A 126 -7.01 -5.24 -11.98
N GLN A 127 -7.53 -5.40 -13.21
CA GLN A 127 -8.09 -6.66 -13.69
C GLN A 127 -7.15 -7.84 -13.53
N SER A 128 -5.85 -7.65 -13.80
CA SER A 128 -4.82 -8.69 -13.72
C SER A 128 -4.70 -9.34 -12.34
N ASN A 129 -5.11 -8.65 -11.27
CA ASN A 129 -5.07 -9.15 -9.91
C ASN A 129 -6.23 -10.12 -9.58
N TYR A 130 -7.30 -10.11 -10.40
CA TYR A 130 -8.55 -10.84 -10.14
C TYR A 130 -8.87 -11.88 -11.20
N THR A 131 -7.91 -12.28 -12.03
CA THR A 131 -8.09 -13.22 -13.16
C THR A 131 -8.54 -14.62 -12.74
N ALA A 132 -8.36 -15.00 -11.46
CA ALA A 132 -8.87 -16.25 -10.92
C ALA A 132 -10.40 -16.26 -10.84
N ILE A 133 -11.06 -15.10 -10.72
CA ILE A 133 -12.52 -15.00 -10.69
C ILE A 133 -13.06 -15.23 -12.11
N ASP A 134 -14.08 -16.09 -12.23
CA ASP A 134 -14.83 -16.29 -13.45
C ASP A 134 -15.95 -15.27 -13.56
N HIS A 135 -16.82 -15.23 -12.55
CA HIS A 135 -17.94 -14.28 -12.47
C HIS A 135 -18.48 -14.14 -11.04
N ALA A 136 -19.34 -13.13 -10.84
CA ALA A 136 -20.13 -12.97 -9.64
C ALA A 136 -21.58 -13.42 -9.89
N GLU A 137 -22.16 -14.21 -8.96
CA GLU A 137 -23.52 -14.74 -9.03
C GLU A 137 -24.36 -14.21 -7.87
N VAL A 138 -25.49 -13.58 -8.19
CA VAL A 138 -26.47 -13.14 -7.19
C VAL A 138 -27.27 -14.34 -6.71
N VAL A 139 -27.21 -14.62 -5.40
CA VAL A 139 -28.00 -15.71 -4.76
C VAL A 139 -29.32 -15.17 -4.26
N ASP A 140 -29.30 -14.04 -3.57
CA ASP A 140 -30.44 -13.23 -3.15
C ASP A 140 -29.97 -11.77 -3.00
N ASP A 141 -30.86 -10.84 -2.65
CA ASP A 141 -30.53 -9.40 -2.55
C ASP A 141 -29.35 -9.10 -1.62
N MET A 142 -29.10 -9.96 -0.62
CA MET A 142 -28.07 -9.79 0.40
C MET A 142 -27.01 -10.91 0.42
N THR A 143 -26.98 -11.74 -0.64
CA THR A 143 -26.02 -12.83 -0.76
C THR A 143 -25.47 -12.90 -2.17
N VAL A 144 -24.13 -12.89 -2.29
CA VAL A 144 -23.43 -13.01 -3.56
C VAL A 144 -22.35 -14.08 -3.48
N ASP A 145 -22.18 -14.83 -4.55
CA ASP A 145 -21.09 -15.78 -4.75
C ASP A 145 -20.08 -15.19 -5.75
N LEU A 146 -18.79 -15.27 -5.43
CA LEU A 146 -17.72 -15.16 -6.41
C LEU A 146 -17.31 -16.57 -6.82
N ILE A 147 -17.46 -16.90 -8.09
CA ILE A 147 -17.09 -18.17 -8.68
C ILE A 147 -15.72 -18.06 -9.34
N LEU A 148 -14.84 -19.01 -9.06
CA LEU A 148 -13.47 -19.01 -9.53
C LEU A 148 -13.21 -20.08 -10.60
N LYS A 149 -12.40 -19.73 -11.59
CA LYS A 149 -11.85 -20.66 -12.60
C LYS A 149 -10.87 -21.64 -11.96
N GLN A 150 -10.06 -21.11 -11.03
CA GLN A 150 -9.05 -21.84 -10.27
C GLN A 150 -8.97 -21.31 -8.86
N THR A 151 -8.43 -22.09 -7.93
CA THR A 151 -8.19 -21.64 -6.54
C THR A 151 -7.30 -20.39 -6.50
N ASP A 152 -7.62 -19.47 -5.58
CA ASP A 152 -6.79 -18.31 -5.28
C ASP A 152 -6.77 -18.09 -3.76
N PRO A 153 -5.77 -18.65 -3.05
CA PRO A 153 -5.68 -18.51 -1.59
C PRO A 153 -5.41 -17.07 -1.14
N VAL A 154 -5.06 -16.18 -2.08
CA VAL A 154 -4.80 -14.76 -1.82
C VAL A 154 -6.04 -13.91 -2.06
N LEU A 155 -7.14 -14.47 -2.62
CA LEU A 155 -8.31 -13.70 -3.03
C LEU A 155 -8.90 -12.88 -1.88
N ILE A 156 -9.05 -13.45 -0.69
CA ILE A 156 -9.63 -12.73 0.47
C ILE A 156 -8.85 -11.46 0.80
N THR A 157 -7.52 -11.52 0.74
CA THR A 157 -6.70 -10.34 0.98
C THR A 157 -6.71 -9.35 -0.19
N LYS A 158 -6.85 -9.83 -1.44
CA LYS A 158 -7.06 -8.99 -2.61
C LYS A 158 -8.39 -8.24 -2.56
N LEU A 159 -9.45 -8.86 -2.04
CA LEU A 159 -10.78 -8.25 -1.86
C LEU A 159 -10.79 -7.12 -0.81
N ALA A 160 -9.76 -6.98 0.00
CA ALA A 160 -9.54 -5.81 0.85
C ALA A 160 -8.69 -4.72 0.14
N GLY A 161 -8.38 -4.90 -1.14
CA GLY A 161 -7.59 -3.99 -1.98
C GLY A 161 -8.45 -3.01 -2.78
N TYR A 162 -7.80 -2.28 -3.69
CA TYR A 162 -8.43 -1.15 -4.41
C TYR A 162 -9.46 -1.62 -5.45
N GLY A 163 -9.09 -2.51 -6.36
CA GLY A 163 -9.92 -2.92 -7.49
C GLY A 163 -11.23 -3.62 -7.11
N ALA A 164 -11.35 -4.09 -5.87
CA ALA A 164 -12.56 -4.74 -5.34
C ALA A 164 -13.46 -3.79 -4.53
N MET A 165 -13.19 -2.49 -4.53
CA MET A 165 -14.08 -1.50 -3.92
C MET A 165 -15.38 -1.38 -4.71
N ILE A 166 -16.51 -1.37 -3.99
CA ILE A 166 -17.83 -1.47 -4.61
C ILE A 166 -18.30 -0.10 -5.11
N VAL A 167 -18.84 -0.09 -6.33
CA VAL A 167 -19.26 1.12 -7.04
C VAL A 167 -20.77 1.11 -7.36
N PRO A 168 -21.44 2.30 -7.48
CA PRO A 168 -22.89 2.42 -7.68
C PRO A 168 -23.29 2.14 -9.13
N PRO A 169 -24.09 1.09 -9.40
CA PRO A 169 -24.51 0.73 -10.75
C PRO A 169 -25.34 1.78 -11.47
N ALA A 170 -26.35 2.36 -10.81
CA ALA A 170 -27.26 3.30 -11.45
C ALA A 170 -26.53 4.61 -11.79
N TYR A 171 -25.72 5.13 -10.87
CA TYR A 171 -24.93 6.33 -11.09
C TYR A 171 -23.98 6.19 -12.31
N ILE A 172 -23.24 5.08 -12.39
CA ILE A 172 -22.31 4.86 -13.50
C ILE A 172 -23.06 4.67 -14.83
N LYS A 173 -24.20 3.96 -14.82
CA LYS A 173 -25.03 3.80 -16.02
C LYS A 173 -25.62 5.11 -16.52
N GLU A 174 -26.03 5.99 -15.60
CA GLU A 174 -26.61 7.30 -15.93
C GLU A 174 -25.58 8.31 -16.39
N LYS A 175 -24.49 8.47 -15.62
CA LYS A 175 -23.50 9.53 -15.85
C LYS A 175 -22.37 9.13 -16.79
N GLY A 176 -22.11 7.85 -16.93
CA GLY A 176 -21.00 7.28 -17.70
C GLY A 176 -19.68 7.18 -16.90
N VAL A 177 -18.82 6.28 -17.39
CA VAL A 177 -17.52 5.96 -16.74
C VAL A 177 -16.60 7.16 -16.68
N ASP A 178 -16.52 7.97 -17.74
CA ASP A 178 -15.61 9.12 -17.78
C ASP A 178 -16.00 10.19 -16.76
N TYR A 179 -17.30 10.36 -16.51
CA TYR A 179 -17.79 11.26 -15.45
C TYR A 179 -17.46 10.69 -14.07
N PHE A 180 -17.66 9.38 -13.85
CA PHE A 180 -17.35 8.70 -12.59
C PHE A 180 -15.87 8.81 -12.22
N ARG A 181 -14.96 8.79 -13.18
CA ARG A 181 -13.51 8.94 -12.95
C ARG A 181 -13.14 10.22 -12.23
N THR A 182 -13.88 11.30 -12.45
CA THR A 182 -13.63 12.61 -11.84
C THR A 182 -14.64 13.02 -10.78
N HIS A 183 -15.78 12.31 -10.69
CA HIS A 183 -16.87 12.54 -9.73
C HIS A 183 -17.21 11.21 -9.04
N PRO A 184 -16.31 10.69 -8.20
CA PRO A 184 -16.50 9.37 -7.59
C PRO A 184 -17.62 9.37 -6.56
N VAL A 185 -18.39 8.29 -6.56
CA VAL A 185 -19.43 7.99 -5.57
C VAL A 185 -19.16 6.58 -5.03
N GLY A 186 -19.07 6.45 -3.72
CA GLY A 186 -18.84 5.18 -3.02
C GLY A 186 -19.78 5.03 -1.83
N THR A 187 -19.42 4.13 -0.91
CA THR A 187 -20.14 3.90 0.35
C THR A 187 -19.38 4.44 1.56
N GLY A 188 -18.21 5.05 1.36
CA GLY A 188 -17.25 5.40 2.39
C GLY A 188 -17.64 6.61 3.26
N PRO A 189 -16.76 6.93 4.25
CA PRO A 189 -17.03 7.95 5.26
C PRO A 189 -17.02 9.39 4.72
N PHE A 190 -16.45 9.65 3.55
CA PHE A 190 -16.42 11.00 2.97
C PHE A 190 -16.94 10.98 1.53
N LYS A 191 -17.71 12.03 1.18
CA LYS A 191 -18.34 12.24 -0.13
C LYS A 191 -17.51 13.21 -0.96
N PHE A 192 -17.42 12.96 -2.25
CA PHE A 192 -16.84 13.89 -3.22
C PHE A 192 -17.55 15.25 -3.22
N VAL A 193 -16.76 16.32 -3.29
CA VAL A 193 -17.26 17.71 -3.40
C VAL A 193 -16.69 18.40 -4.63
N ASP A 194 -15.36 18.39 -4.80
CA ASP A 194 -14.68 19.09 -5.89
C ASP A 194 -13.34 18.44 -6.22
N TYR A 195 -12.96 18.53 -7.48
CA TYR A 195 -11.68 18.06 -7.98
C TYR A 195 -11.12 19.03 -9.01
N THR A 196 -10.01 19.63 -8.70
CA THR A 196 -9.20 20.43 -9.62
C THR A 196 -7.95 19.64 -9.99
N PRO A 197 -7.86 19.09 -11.22
CA PRO A 197 -6.75 18.26 -11.65
C PRO A 197 -5.39 18.87 -11.35
N LYS A 198 -4.47 18.06 -10.81
CA LYS A 198 -3.11 18.44 -10.41
C LYS A 198 -3.02 19.51 -9.29
N VAL A 199 -4.12 19.92 -8.72
CA VAL A 199 -4.18 20.93 -7.65
C VAL A 199 -4.72 20.33 -6.36
N SER A 200 -5.98 19.86 -6.37
CA SER A 200 -6.62 19.38 -5.15
C SER A 200 -7.87 18.53 -5.41
N LEU A 201 -8.21 17.74 -4.41
CA LEU A 201 -9.51 17.06 -4.30
C LEU A 201 -10.09 17.35 -2.92
N THR A 202 -11.37 17.69 -2.86
CA THR A 202 -12.10 18.01 -1.64
C THR A 202 -13.20 16.99 -1.38
N LEU A 203 -13.26 16.47 -0.16
CA LEU A 203 -14.29 15.57 0.34
C LEU A 203 -15.00 16.19 1.53
N ALA A 204 -16.32 16.00 1.65
CA ALA A 204 -17.10 16.33 2.83
C ALA A 204 -17.48 15.07 3.62
N ALA A 205 -17.72 15.21 4.90
CA ALA A 205 -18.21 14.12 5.75
C ALA A 205 -19.49 13.48 5.16
N ASN A 206 -19.60 12.17 5.25
CA ASN A 206 -20.81 11.42 5.00
C ASN A 206 -21.52 11.15 6.34
N PRO A 207 -22.54 11.93 6.76
CA PRO A 207 -23.20 11.75 8.05
C PRO A 207 -23.96 10.41 8.14
N ASP A 208 -24.32 9.84 6.98
CA ASP A 208 -25.06 8.57 6.87
C ASP A 208 -24.13 7.36 6.69
N TYR A 209 -22.82 7.52 6.96
CA TYR A 209 -21.88 6.42 6.81
C TYR A 209 -22.25 5.25 7.71
N TRP A 210 -22.34 4.05 7.14
CA TRP A 210 -22.74 2.83 7.84
C TRP A 210 -21.84 2.46 9.02
N GLY A 211 -20.56 2.87 8.98
CA GLY A 211 -19.57 2.68 10.05
C GLY A 211 -19.57 3.79 11.12
N GLY A 212 -20.53 4.72 11.07
CA GLY A 212 -20.65 5.89 11.94
C GLY A 212 -20.12 7.17 11.31
N ALA A 213 -20.78 8.29 11.55
CA ALA A 213 -20.44 9.59 10.99
C ALA A 213 -18.99 10.00 11.32
N PRO A 214 -18.24 10.55 10.35
CA PRO A 214 -16.92 11.14 10.61
C PRO A 214 -17.00 12.29 11.63
N LYS A 215 -15.91 12.50 12.36
CA LYS A 215 -15.77 13.63 13.27
C LYS A 215 -15.29 14.91 12.59
N LEU A 216 -14.67 14.78 11.42
CA LEU A 216 -14.27 15.90 10.56
C LEU A 216 -15.42 16.27 9.63
N ASP A 217 -15.51 17.55 9.25
CA ASP A 217 -16.43 18.01 8.20
C ASP A 217 -15.86 17.80 6.82
N LYS A 218 -14.55 17.94 6.67
CA LYS A 218 -13.90 18.04 5.37
C LYS A 218 -12.49 17.43 5.37
N LEU A 219 -12.17 16.74 4.28
CA LEU A 219 -10.81 16.39 3.90
C LEU A 219 -10.43 17.12 2.61
N VAL A 220 -9.24 17.69 2.58
CA VAL A 220 -8.67 18.31 1.37
C VAL A 220 -7.36 17.61 1.04
N TYR A 221 -7.26 17.02 -0.13
CA TYR A 221 -6.02 16.47 -0.65
C TYR A 221 -5.40 17.49 -1.60
N ARG A 222 -4.17 17.92 -1.33
CA ARG A 222 -3.38 18.80 -2.18
C ARG A 222 -2.30 18.00 -2.90
N PHE A 223 -2.17 18.19 -4.22
CA PHE A 223 -1.16 17.50 -5.01
C PHE A 223 0.13 18.32 -5.02
N ILE A 224 1.13 17.86 -4.25
CA ILE A 224 2.42 18.55 -4.06
C ILE A 224 3.52 17.50 -4.28
N SER A 225 4.17 17.55 -5.44
CA SER A 225 5.15 16.54 -5.84
C SER A 225 6.45 16.58 -5.02
N GLU A 226 6.89 17.81 -4.66
CA GLU A 226 8.17 18.00 -4.00
C GLU A 226 8.07 17.80 -2.48
N ALA A 227 8.76 16.79 -1.93
CA ALA A 227 8.72 16.46 -0.50
C ALA A 227 9.18 17.61 0.39
N ALA A 228 10.17 18.40 -0.02
CA ALA A 228 10.61 19.59 0.72
C ALA A 228 9.51 20.65 0.80
N THR A 229 8.71 20.82 -0.26
CA THR A 229 7.55 21.71 -0.28
C THR A 229 6.45 21.19 0.65
N GLN A 230 6.19 19.87 0.67
CA GLN A 230 5.23 19.29 1.63
C GLN A 230 5.65 19.58 3.07
N VAL A 231 6.94 19.42 3.42
CA VAL A 231 7.45 19.71 4.76
C VAL A 231 7.34 21.20 5.10
N ALA A 232 7.66 22.10 4.18
CA ALA A 232 7.50 23.54 4.38
C ALA A 232 6.02 23.95 4.59
N GLU A 233 5.11 23.36 3.82
CA GLU A 233 3.66 23.56 3.98
C GLU A 233 3.14 22.99 5.31
N LEU A 234 3.69 21.85 5.77
CA LEU A 234 3.37 21.27 7.07
C LEU A 234 3.81 22.21 8.20
N GLN A 235 5.02 22.77 8.14
CA GLN A 235 5.53 23.72 9.13
C GLN A 235 4.75 25.05 9.16
N SER A 236 4.33 25.54 7.98
CA SER A 236 3.52 26.77 7.89
C SER A 236 2.04 26.56 8.24
N GLY A 237 1.58 25.30 8.34
CA GLY A 237 0.18 24.96 8.56
C GLY A 237 -0.69 24.99 7.32
N GLY A 238 -0.08 25.00 6.12
CA GLY A 238 -0.78 24.89 4.84
C GLY A 238 -1.30 23.48 4.54
N ILE A 239 -0.69 22.48 5.18
CA ILE A 239 -1.18 21.08 5.26
C ILE A 239 -1.08 20.57 6.70
N ASP A 240 -1.79 19.51 7.00
CA ASP A 240 -1.81 18.84 8.31
C ASP A 240 -1.10 17.50 8.33
N VAL A 241 -1.06 16.82 7.20
CA VAL A 241 -0.47 15.49 7.07
C VAL A 241 0.37 15.42 5.79
N ALA A 242 1.61 15.01 5.95
CA ALA A 242 2.49 14.56 4.88
C ALA A 242 2.83 13.09 5.08
N SER A 243 2.81 12.28 4.05
CA SER A 243 3.18 10.87 4.09
C SER A 243 4.39 10.59 3.22
N LEU A 244 5.03 9.43 3.44
CA LEU A 244 6.26 9.03 2.76
C LEU A 244 7.37 10.09 2.88
N VAL A 245 7.48 10.70 4.07
CA VAL A 245 8.48 11.73 4.35
C VAL A 245 9.88 11.13 4.17
N PRO A 246 10.74 11.74 3.33
CA PRO A 246 12.12 11.31 3.17
C PRO A 246 12.91 11.36 4.48
N ILE A 247 13.80 10.41 4.66
CA ILE A 247 14.63 10.30 5.88
C ILE A 247 15.39 11.60 6.19
N SER A 248 15.91 12.27 5.16
CA SER A 248 16.65 13.53 5.28
C SER A 248 15.82 14.70 5.83
N LEU A 249 14.47 14.63 5.79
CA LEU A 249 13.59 15.70 6.24
C LEU A 249 12.97 15.43 7.63
N ILE A 250 13.21 14.27 8.23
CA ILE A 250 12.66 13.89 9.53
C ILE A 250 13.05 14.87 10.63
N ASP A 251 14.33 15.24 10.72
CA ASP A 251 14.83 16.14 11.76
C ASP A 251 14.27 17.56 11.58
N THR A 252 14.02 17.98 10.36
CA THR A 252 13.36 19.26 10.06
C THR A 252 11.95 19.30 10.65
N ILE A 253 11.16 18.21 10.51
CA ILE A 253 9.83 18.13 11.13
C ILE A 253 9.92 18.06 12.65
N LYS A 254 10.82 17.25 13.21
CA LYS A 254 11.01 17.09 14.67
C LYS A 254 11.43 18.38 15.36
N SER A 255 12.05 19.31 14.64
CA SER A 255 12.47 20.61 15.20
C SER A 255 11.29 21.54 15.50
N ASP A 256 10.11 21.30 14.91
CA ASP A 256 8.89 22.09 15.16
C ASP A 256 8.03 21.45 16.26
N ALA A 257 7.83 22.20 17.37
CA ALA A 257 7.07 21.72 18.51
C ALA A 257 5.57 21.42 18.21
N LYS A 258 5.03 21.94 17.10
CA LYS A 258 3.65 21.72 16.65
C LYS A 258 3.48 20.43 15.84
N LEU A 259 4.58 19.81 15.44
CA LEU A 259 4.59 18.66 14.55
C LEU A 259 5.03 17.39 15.28
N ASP A 260 4.56 16.26 14.77
CA ASP A 260 5.00 14.92 15.14
C ASP A 260 5.51 14.18 13.92
N VAL A 261 6.47 13.27 14.14
CA VAL A 261 6.91 12.27 13.17
C VAL A 261 6.48 10.89 13.65
N VAL A 262 5.68 10.21 12.85
CA VAL A 262 5.30 8.82 13.09
C VAL A 262 6.02 7.94 12.07
N SER A 263 6.81 6.99 12.55
CA SER A 263 7.58 6.05 11.73
C SER A 263 7.20 4.63 12.11
N ILE A 264 6.53 3.92 11.21
CA ILE A 264 6.02 2.57 11.43
C ILE A 264 6.54 1.62 10.35
N THR A 265 6.74 0.34 10.67
CA THR A 265 7.18 -0.64 9.67
C THR A 265 6.17 -0.71 8.53
N GLY A 266 6.64 -0.47 7.30
CA GLY A 266 5.83 -0.49 6.09
C GLY A 266 5.89 -1.85 5.35
N PRO A 267 5.16 -2.00 4.25
CA PRO A 267 5.21 -3.21 3.41
C PRO A 267 6.44 -3.23 2.49
N THR A 268 7.11 -2.09 2.29
CA THR A 268 8.14 -1.93 1.27
C THR A 268 9.47 -2.56 1.70
N VAL A 269 9.96 -3.47 0.87
CA VAL A 269 11.26 -4.13 1.02
C VAL A 269 12.20 -3.69 -0.10
N ASN A 270 13.49 -3.56 0.25
CA ASN A 270 14.52 -3.07 -0.64
C ASN A 270 15.64 -4.10 -0.77
N SER A 271 16.10 -4.34 -1.98
CA SER A 271 17.21 -5.26 -2.27
C SER A 271 18.00 -4.84 -3.50
N LEU A 272 19.15 -5.48 -3.66
CA LEU A 272 19.79 -5.62 -4.96
C LEU A 272 19.64 -7.08 -5.40
N ARG A 273 18.92 -7.32 -6.50
CA ARG A 273 18.79 -8.63 -7.09
C ARG A 273 19.94 -8.91 -8.03
N PHE A 274 20.21 -10.20 -8.27
CA PHE A 274 21.29 -10.62 -9.15
C PHE A 274 20.78 -11.01 -10.54
N ASN A 275 21.51 -10.57 -11.57
CA ASN A 275 21.41 -11.21 -12.87
C ASN A 275 22.18 -12.55 -12.82
N VAL A 276 21.45 -13.66 -12.69
CA VAL A 276 22.07 -14.99 -12.59
C VAL A 276 22.31 -15.66 -13.95
N GLN A 277 22.00 -14.95 -15.06
CA GLN A 277 22.16 -15.50 -16.42
C GLN A 277 23.46 -15.07 -17.10
N SER A 278 24.07 -13.98 -16.62
CA SER A 278 25.25 -13.39 -17.26
C SER A 278 26.25 -12.81 -16.24
N GLY A 279 27.46 -12.49 -16.69
CA GLY A 279 28.48 -11.88 -15.86
C GLY A 279 29.00 -12.79 -14.74
N VAL A 280 29.65 -12.19 -13.77
CA VAL A 280 30.27 -12.90 -12.63
C VAL A 280 29.23 -13.43 -11.64
N THR A 281 28.02 -12.87 -11.60
CA THR A 281 26.95 -13.26 -10.70
C THR A 281 26.21 -14.55 -11.11
N LYS A 282 26.60 -15.19 -12.23
CA LYS A 282 26.21 -16.58 -12.54
C LYS A 282 26.69 -17.55 -11.48
N ASP A 283 27.87 -17.32 -10.93
CA ASP A 283 28.46 -18.16 -9.88
C ASP A 283 27.80 -17.83 -8.52
N PRO A 284 27.13 -18.81 -7.87
CA PRO A 284 26.55 -18.60 -6.55
C PRO A 284 27.59 -18.24 -5.47
N LEU A 285 28.85 -18.64 -5.63
CA LEU A 285 29.93 -18.28 -4.71
C LEU A 285 30.23 -16.77 -4.78
N VAL A 286 30.16 -16.19 -5.97
CA VAL A 286 30.31 -14.74 -6.17
C VAL A 286 29.12 -13.98 -5.54
N ARG A 287 27.90 -14.48 -5.71
CA ARG A 287 26.71 -13.88 -5.07
C ARG A 287 26.82 -13.92 -3.54
N LYS A 288 27.27 -15.04 -2.99
CA LYS A 288 27.54 -15.19 -1.55
C LYS A 288 28.58 -14.16 -1.08
N ALA A 289 29.71 -14.04 -1.78
CA ALA A 289 30.75 -13.08 -1.45
C ALA A 289 30.22 -11.64 -1.45
N ILE A 290 29.36 -11.27 -2.39
CA ILE A 290 28.73 -9.95 -2.44
C ILE A 290 27.82 -9.72 -1.22
N ILE A 291 27.03 -10.72 -0.81
CA ILE A 291 26.14 -10.61 0.35
C ILE A 291 26.93 -10.46 1.65
N GLU A 292 28.02 -11.24 1.82
CA GLU A 292 28.90 -11.18 2.98
C GLU A 292 29.71 -9.87 3.05
N ALA A 293 29.95 -9.23 1.90
CA ALA A 293 30.70 -7.98 1.82
C ALA A 293 29.95 -6.77 2.39
N VAL A 294 28.61 -6.80 2.44
CA VAL A 294 27.79 -5.61 2.70
C VAL A 294 27.30 -5.56 4.14
N ASP A 295 27.74 -4.52 4.89
CA ASP A 295 27.23 -4.21 6.23
C ASP A 295 25.86 -3.53 6.15
N ARG A 296 24.81 -4.36 6.13
CA ARG A 296 23.41 -3.90 6.04
C ARG A 296 22.94 -3.21 7.32
N ASP A 297 23.50 -3.57 8.48
CA ASP A 297 23.16 -2.94 9.75
C ASP A 297 23.75 -1.51 9.83
N ALA A 298 24.95 -1.30 9.27
CA ALA A 298 25.51 0.04 9.13
C ALA A 298 24.67 0.91 8.17
N ILE A 299 24.20 0.35 7.05
CA ILE A 299 23.29 1.05 6.12
C ILE A 299 21.99 1.47 6.84
N ILE A 300 21.35 0.56 7.57
CA ILE A 300 20.13 0.86 8.34
C ILE A 300 20.39 1.96 9.37
N LYS A 301 21.50 1.88 10.08
CA LYS A 301 21.82 2.84 11.15
C LYS A 301 22.20 4.22 10.62
N GLN A 302 23.04 4.28 9.58
CA GLN A 302 23.67 5.53 9.15
C GLN A 302 22.89 6.24 8.05
N ILE A 303 22.37 5.50 7.04
CA ILE A 303 21.64 6.09 5.93
C ILE A 303 20.13 6.14 6.26
N MET A 304 19.57 5.03 6.73
CA MET A 304 18.15 4.99 7.07
C MET A 304 17.84 5.59 8.46
N GLN A 305 18.84 6.02 9.22
CA GLN A 305 18.68 6.62 10.55
C GLN A 305 17.78 5.80 11.48
N GLY A 306 17.81 4.46 11.35
CA GLY A 306 16.96 3.53 12.09
C GLY A 306 15.52 3.41 11.58
N ASN A 307 15.14 4.10 10.49
CA ASN A 307 13.80 4.03 9.90
C ASN A 307 13.66 2.86 8.91
N ALA A 308 14.27 1.74 9.23
CA ALA A 308 14.13 0.49 8.51
C ALA A 308 14.37 -0.70 9.43
N LYS A 309 13.93 -1.88 9.01
CA LYS A 309 14.16 -3.15 9.71
C LYS A 309 15.05 -4.08 8.88
N PRO A 310 15.90 -4.88 9.52
CA PRO A 310 16.68 -5.89 8.82
C PRO A 310 15.78 -7.00 8.30
N ILE A 311 16.12 -7.53 7.11
CA ILE A 311 15.42 -8.64 6.47
C ILE A 311 16.40 -9.72 6.00
N ALA A 312 15.95 -10.98 5.98
CA ALA A 312 16.72 -12.13 5.49
C ALA A 312 16.34 -12.52 4.05
N SER A 313 15.17 -12.07 3.58
CA SER A 313 14.64 -12.26 2.22
C SER A 313 13.76 -11.06 1.86
N LEU A 314 13.28 -10.97 0.62
CA LEU A 314 12.35 -9.93 0.15
C LEU A 314 10.95 -10.11 0.74
N GLN A 315 10.88 -10.31 2.05
CA GLN A 315 9.63 -10.37 2.80
C GLN A 315 9.58 -9.22 3.80
N SER A 316 8.51 -8.43 3.75
CA SER A 316 8.15 -7.59 4.88
C SER A 316 7.76 -8.47 6.08
N GLN A 317 8.12 -8.03 7.28
CA GLN A 317 7.67 -8.66 8.53
C GLN A 317 6.13 -8.68 8.67
N LEU A 318 5.45 -7.86 7.88
CA LEU A 318 3.99 -7.74 7.84
C LEU A 318 3.32 -8.75 6.90
N SER A 319 4.11 -9.49 6.10
CA SER A 319 3.58 -10.40 5.08
C SER A 319 3.22 -11.76 5.66
N PHE A 320 2.07 -12.29 5.25
CA PHE A 320 1.78 -13.72 5.44
C PHE A 320 2.86 -14.56 4.75
N GLY A 321 3.33 -15.60 5.41
CA GLY A 321 4.47 -16.40 4.96
C GLY A 321 5.83 -15.88 5.45
N TYR A 322 5.89 -14.76 6.17
CA TYR A 322 7.13 -14.30 6.79
C TYR A 322 7.70 -15.37 7.75
N ASP A 323 9.00 -15.62 7.61
CA ASP A 323 9.73 -16.54 8.49
C ASP A 323 10.64 -15.76 9.45
N PRO A 324 10.23 -15.62 10.73
CA PRO A 324 11.06 -14.95 11.74
C PRO A 324 12.32 -15.78 12.11
N GLY A 325 12.37 -17.07 11.74
CA GLY A 325 13.51 -17.96 11.98
C GLY A 325 14.57 -17.92 10.88
N LEU A 326 14.26 -17.35 9.70
CA LEU A 326 15.21 -17.27 8.60
C LEU A 326 16.37 -16.34 8.95
N GLN A 327 17.58 -16.90 8.96
CA GLN A 327 18.79 -16.14 9.30
C GLN A 327 19.36 -15.42 8.09
N ARG A 328 19.82 -14.20 8.30
CA ARG A 328 20.58 -13.44 7.29
C ARG A 328 21.99 -14.03 7.15
N THR A 329 22.52 -14.09 5.94
CA THR A 329 23.95 -14.25 5.73
C THR A 329 24.66 -13.12 6.48
N PRO A 330 25.61 -13.39 7.39
CA PRO A 330 26.27 -12.36 8.18
C PRO A 330 27.17 -11.45 7.32
N TYR A 331 27.42 -10.24 7.81
CA TYR A 331 28.50 -9.40 7.29
C TYR A 331 29.84 -9.99 7.72
N ASP A 332 30.63 -10.44 6.75
CA ASP A 332 31.98 -10.99 6.96
C ASP A 332 32.88 -10.65 5.76
N PRO A 333 33.55 -9.49 5.78
CA PRO A 333 34.39 -9.08 4.67
C PRO A 333 35.63 -9.97 4.48
N ALA A 334 36.03 -10.75 5.50
CA ALA A 334 37.15 -11.71 5.36
C ALA A 334 36.69 -12.95 4.58
N ALA A 335 35.49 -13.51 4.91
CA ALA A 335 34.87 -14.58 4.15
C ALA A 335 34.58 -14.15 2.72
N ALA A 336 34.04 -12.93 2.53
CA ALA A 336 33.77 -12.35 1.21
C ALA A 336 35.05 -12.30 0.32
N LYS A 337 36.20 -11.86 0.85
CA LYS A 337 37.47 -11.87 0.12
C LYS A 337 37.93 -13.28 -0.20
N ALA A 338 37.79 -14.21 0.71
CA ALA A 338 38.14 -15.62 0.49
C ALA A 338 37.30 -16.24 -0.62
N ASP A 339 35.97 -16.01 -0.60
CA ASP A 339 35.04 -16.52 -1.62
C ASP A 339 35.24 -15.83 -2.98
N PHE A 340 35.55 -14.52 -3.01
CA PHE A 340 35.96 -13.80 -4.22
C PHE A 340 37.19 -14.46 -4.87
N ALA A 341 38.24 -14.73 -4.08
CA ALA A 341 39.46 -15.38 -4.58
C ALA A 341 39.20 -16.84 -5.02
N LYS A 342 38.39 -17.60 -4.26
CA LYS A 342 38.02 -18.98 -4.56
C LYS A 342 37.18 -19.07 -5.87
N ALA A 343 36.41 -18.05 -6.18
CA ALA A 343 35.69 -17.94 -7.46
C ALA A 343 36.64 -17.62 -8.64
N GLY A 344 37.94 -17.48 -8.40
CA GLY A 344 38.95 -17.18 -9.43
C GLY A 344 38.93 -15.74 -9.93
N LEU A 345 38.29 -14.82 -9.22
CA LEU A 345 38.19 -13.42 -9.58
C LEU A 345 39.49 -12.68 -9.25
N LYS A 346 39.80 -11.63 -9.99
CA LYS A 346 40.99 -10.80 -9.80
C LYS A 346 40.58 -9.41 -9.27
N PRO A 347 41.41 -8.77 -8.45
CA PRO A 347 41.20 -7.37 -8.06
C PRO A 347 40.97 -6.49 -9.29
N GLY A 348 39.96 -5.64 -9.22
CA GLY A 348 39.48 -4.83 -10.33
C GLY A 348 38.41 -5.52 -11.22
N THR A 349 37.90 -6.69 -10.83
CA THR A 349 36.78 -7.32 -11.53
C THR A 349 35.57 -6.36 -11.61
N PRO A 350 35.11 -5.98 -12.82
CA PRO A 350 34.01 -5.02 -12.96
C PRO A 350 32.70 -5.63 -12.49
N ILE A 351 31.86 -4.79 -11.87
CA ILE A 351 30.49 -5.12 -11.48
C ILE A 351 29.61 -3.89 -11.66
N LYS A 352 28.52 -4.03 -12.41
CA LYS A 352 27.58 -2.94 -12.68
C LYS A 352 26.37 -3.07 -11.78
N ILE A 353 25.96 -1.97 -11.15
CA ILE A 353 24.77 -1.86 -10.29
C ILE A 353 23.80 -0.90 -10.95
N SER A 354 22.68 -1.42 -11.46
CA SER A 354 21.60 -0.61 -12.04
C SER A 354 20.65 -0.13 -10.95
N ILE A 355 20.36 1.19 -10.92
CA ILE A 355 19.52 1.83 -9.91
C ILE A 355 18.54 2.83 -10.53
N ILE A 356 17.52 3.19 -9.77
CA ILE A 356 16.65 4.32 -10.06
C ILE A 356 17.41 5.60 -9.69
N GLY A 357 17.60 6.48 -10.68
CA GLY A 357 18.39 7.69 -10.52
C GLY A 357 17.72 8.80 -9.72
N ASP A 358 16.39 8.76 -9.59
CA ASP A 358 15.62 9.81 -8.94
C ASP A 358 15.48 9.60 -7.41
N ASP A 359 15.76 8.40 -6.90
CA ASP A 359 15.76 8.11 -5.46
C ASP A 359 17.11 8.47 -4.82
N GLN A 360 17.15 9.62 -4.14
CA GLN A 360 18.35 10.10 -3.43
C GLN A 360 18.81 9.12 -2.35
N THR A 361 17.88 8.60 -1.55
CA THR A 361 18.22 7.68 -0.44
C THR A 361 18.81 6.39 -0.98
N PHE A 362 18.21 5.82 -2.03
CA PHE A 362 18.75 4.59 -2.62
C PHE A 362 20.09 4.82 -3.33
N ARG A 363 20.34 6.00 -3.92
CA ARG A 363 21.65 6.33 -4.46
C ARG A 363 22.74 6.29 -3.38
N GLU A 364 22.47 6.81 -2.18
CA GLU A 364 23.39 6.75 -1.04
C GLU A 364 23.64 5.32 -0.59
N VAL A 365 22.58 4.49 -0.54
CA VAL A 365 22.69 3.06 -0.24
C VAL A 365 23.52 2.34 -1.30
N ALA A 366 23.29 2.59 -2.58
CA ALA A 366 24.06 1.97 -3.67
C ALA A 366 25.54 2.39 -3.66
N GLN A 367 25.84 3.65 -3.31
CA GLN A 367 27.22 4.12 -3.12
C GLN A 367 27.90 3.42 -1.95
N ALA A 368 27.20 3.22 -0.82
CA ALA A 368 27.72 2.47 0.31
C ALA A 368 28.02 1.01 -0.08
N VAL A 369 27.09 0.34 -0.78
CA VAL A 369 27.29 -1.02 -1.30
C VAL A 369 28.49 -1.07 -2.24
N ALA A 370 28.61 -0.13 -3.16
CA ALA A 370 29.79 -0.03 -4.05
C ALA A 370 31.09 0.07 -3.26
N GLY A 371 31.14 0.89 -2.20
CA GLY A 371 32.29 1.00 -1.30
C GLY A 371 32.65 -0.34 -0.63
N TYR A 372 31.67 -1.08 -0.13
CA TYR A 372 31.89 -2.42 0.44
C TYR A 372 32.45 -3.41 -0.59
N LEU A 373 31.94 -3.39 -1.81
CA LEU A 373 32.39 -4.27 -2.89
C LEU A 373 33.83 -3.95 -3.34
N GLN A 374 34.22 -2.67 -3.34
CA GLN A 374 35.64 -2.27 -3.61
C GLN A 374 36.59 -2.86 -2.60
N VAL A 375 36.21 -2.90 -1.31
CA VAL A 375 37.07 -3.49 -0.24
C VAL A 375 37.35 -4.96 -0.48
N VAL A 376 36.42 -5.69 -1.11
CA VAL A 376 36.54 -7.13 -1.44
C VAL A 376 37.39 -7.34 -2.70
N GLY A 377 37.43 -6.38 -3.62
CA GLY A 377 38.21 -6.45 -4.84
C GLY A 377 37.44 -6.23 -6.14
N PHE A 378 36.13 -5.94 -6.08
CA PHE A 378 35.38 -5.55 -7.26
C PHE A 378 35.71 -4.11 -7.71
N ALA A 379 35.43 -3.80 -8.97
CA ALA A 379 35.37 -2.45 -9.52
C ALA A 379 33.92 -2.08 -9.84
N PRO A 380 33.15 -1.62 -8.85
CA PRO A 380 31.73 -1.33 -9.04
C PRO A 380 31.51 -0.05 -9.84
N SER A 381 30.46 -0.04 -10.65
CA SER A 381 29.94 1.14 -11.35
C SER A 381 28.44 1.25 -11.18
N LEU A 382 27.94 2.44 -10.84
CA LEU A 382 26.51 2.70 -10.75
C LEU A 382 25.95 3.11 -12.12
N SER A 383 24.78 2.58 -12.48
CA SER A 383 24.08 2.87 -13.73
C SER A 383 22.66 3.36 -13.39
N PRO A 384 22.48 4.67 -13.15
CA PRO A 384 21.19 5.26 -12.87
C PRO A 384 20.33 5.36 -14.14
N SER A 385 19.03 5.11 -13.98
CA SER A 385 18.00 5.34 -15.00
C SER A 385 16.83 6.12 -14.38
N GLU A 386 16.08 6.85 -15.20
CA GLU A 386 14.83 7.46 -14.77
C GLU A 386 13.82 6.34 -14.41
N ALA A 387 12.98 6.56 -13.39
CA ALA A 387 12.13 5.52 -12.80
C ALA A 387 11.21 4.83 -13.81
N ASN A 388 10.54 5.59 -14.70
CA ASN A 388 9.66 4.99 -15.69
C ASN A 388 10.45 4.11 -16.67
N THR A 389 11.59 4.56 -17.19
CA THR A 389 12.48 3.78 -18.06
C THR A 389 12.99 2.54 -17.35
N TYR A 390 13.32 2.65 -16.07
CA TYR A 390 13.81 1.54 -15.25
C TYR A 390 12.79 0.40 -15.17
N TYR A 391 11.53 0.72 -14.91
CA TYR A 391 10.47 -0.27 -14.75
C TYR A 391 9.84 -0.76 -16.06
N THR A 392 9.87 0.04 -17.14
CA THR A 392 9.24 -0.34 -18.41
C THR A 392 10.22 -0.94 -19.43
N ASP A 393 11.53 -0.69 -19.27
CA ASP A 393 12.55 -1.18 -20.20
C ASP A 393 13.69 -1.93 -19.51
N VAL A 394 14.38 -1.29 -18.52
CA VAL A 394 15.64 -1.83 -17.97
C VAL A 394 15.44 -3.19 -17.31
N ILE A 395 14.47 -3.32 -16.39
CA ILE A 395 14.20 -4.60 -15.72
C ILE A 395 13.55 -5.59 -16.69
N PRO A 396 12.40 -5.32 -17.33
CA PRO A 396 11.67 -6.36 -18.06
C PRO A 396 12.44 -6.93 -19.27
N ASN A 397 13.26 -6.10 -19.91
CA ASN A 397 14.03 -6.50 -21.09
C ASN A 397 15.44 -7.03 -20.75
N GLY A 398 15.76 -7.14 -19.47
CA GLY A 398 17.05 -7.68 -19.05
C GLY A 398 18.26 -6.75 -19.30
N HIS A 399 18.04 -5.43 -19.37
CA HIS A 399 19.08 -4.45 -19.64
C HIS A 399 19.83 -3.99 -18.37
N THR A 400 19.69 -4.72 -17.26
CA THR A 400 20.39 -4.40 -16.00
C THR A 400 21.87 -4.82 -16.04
N GLY A 401 22.62 -4.38 -15.00
CA GLY A 401 23.93 -4.92 -14.69
C GLY A 401 23.87 -6.26 -13.94
N GLU A 402 25.01 -6.65 -13.35
CA GLU A 402 25.12 -7.84 -12.48
C GLU A 402 24.21 -7.74 -11.26
N LEU A 403 24.07 -6.53 -10.70
CA LEU A 403 23.12 -6.21 -9.64
C LEU A 403 22.14 -5.15 -10.14
N PHE A 404 20.92 -5.22 -9.62
CA PHE A 404 19.91 -4.22 -9.93
C PHE A 404 18.99 -3.99 -8.73
N GLU A 405 18.60 -2.74 -8.54
CA GLU A 405 17.67 -2.31 -7.50
C GLU A 405 16.32 -2.98 -7.67
N GLN A 406 15.76 -3.47 -6.57
CA GLN A 406 14.39 -3.93 -6.48
C GLN A 406 13.74 -3.36 -5.23
N VAL A 407 12.84 -2.43 -5.43
CA VAL A 407 11.90 -1.95 -4.42
C VAL A 407 10.57 -2.65 -4.65
N TRP A 408 10.00 -3.25 -3.60
CA TRP A 408 8.74 -3.96 -3.72
C TRP A 408 7.86 -3.76 -2.50
N GLY A 409 6.63 -3.27 -2.73
CA GLY A 409 5.61 -3.15 -1.70
C GLY A 409 4.52 -4.18 -1.91
N GLY A 410 4.49 -5.22 -1.08
CA GLY A 410 3.48 -6.28 -1.19
C GLY A 410 2.11 -5.81 -0.71
N TRP A 411 1.33 -5.13 -1.55
CA TRP A 411 0.02 -4.56 -1.23
C TRP A 411 -1.00 -5.57 -0.69
N THR A 412 -0.83 -6.84 -1.01
CA THR A 412 -1.65 -7.94 -0.48
C THR A 412 -1.27 -8.32 0.94
N PHE A 413 -0.07 -7.96 1.41
CA PHE A 413 0.55 -8.47 2.64
C PHE A 413 0.62 -10.00 2.65
N ASP A 414 0.86 -10.58 1.49
CA ASP A 414 1.07 -12.00 1.27
C ASP A 414 2.33 -12.17 0.42
N PHE A 415 3.22 -13.07 0.83
CA PHE A 415 4.50 -13.26 0.13
C PHE A 415 4.33 -13.76 -1.30
N ASP A 416 3.20 -14.36 -1.65
CA ASP A 416 2.91 -14.76 -3.03
C ASP A 416 3.09 -13.62 -4.02
N ASN A 417 2.60 -12.41 -3.69
CA ASN A 417 2.72 -11.25 -4.58
C ASN A 417 4.18 -10.90 -4.88
N THR A 418 5.06 -11.00 -3.90
CA THR A 418 6.50 -10.79 -4.08
C THR A 418 7.16 -11.97 -4.76
N ALA A 419 6.97 -13.17 -4.18
CA ALA A 419 7.69 -14.37 -4.59
C ALA A 419 7.35 -14.78 -6.03
N TYR A 420 6.07 -14.81 -6.39
CA TYR A 420 5.66 -15.25 -7.71
C TYR A 420 6.09 -14.26 -8.80
N LEU A 421 5.82 -12.97 -8.60
CA LEU A 421 6.11 -11.96 -9.63
C LEU A 421 7.61 -11.72 -9.83
N LEU A 422 8.42 -11.88 -8.78
CA LEU A 422 9.85 -11.61 -8.86
C LEU A 422 10.71 -12.85 -9.16
N TYR A 423 10.22 -14.08 -8.91
CA TYR A 423 11.07 -15.28 -9.01
C TYR A 423 10.54 -16.37 -9.92
N HIS A 424 9.22 -16.41 -10.24
CA HIS A 424 8.71 -17.40 -11.19
C HIS A 424 9.19 -17.11 -12.62
N SER A 425 9.63 -18.14 -13.34
CA SER A 425 10.07 -18.03 -14.72
C SER A 425 8.96 -17.47 -15.62
N GLY A 426 9.33 -16.58 -16.53
CA GLY A 426 8.38 -15.98 -17.48
C GLY A 426 7.53 -14.84 -16.93
N GLN A 427 7.72 -14.43 -15.66
CA GLN A 427 7.09 -13.23 -15.14
C GLN A 427 7.77 -11.96 -15.67
N PHE A 428 6.97 -10.91 -15.88
CA PHE A 428 7.42 -9.63 -16.41
C PHE A 428 8.58 -9.02 -15.58
N TRP A 429 8.56 -9.20 -14.26
CA TRP A 429 9.57 -8.68 -13.33
C TRP A 429 10.75 -9.63 -13.09
N ASN A 430 10.77 -10.78 -13.77
CA ASN A 430 11.84 -11.80 -13.61
C ASN A 430 12.44 -12.24 -14.94
N PRO A 431 13.28 -11.43 -15.59
CA PRO A 431 13.96 -11.84 -16.81
C PRO A 431 15.15 -12.79 -16.58
N TYR A 432 15.62 -12.94 -15.34
CA TYR A 432 16.92 -13.55 -15.04
C TYR A 432 16.86 -14.92 -14.39
N ILE A 433 15.87 -15.19 -13.52
CA ILE A 433 15.80 -16.45 -12.79
C ILE A 433 14.94 -17.42 -13.59
N LYS A 434 15.51 -18.59 -13.90
CA LYS A 434 14.83 -19.72 -14.56
C LYS A 434 15.17 -20.97 -13.78
N ASP A 435 14.36 -21.26 -12.77
CA ASP A 435 14.56 -22.35 -11.83
C ASP A 435 13.28 -23.18 -11.70
N GLN A 436 13.25 -24.34 -12.38
CA GLN A 436 12.09 -25.21 -12.42
C GLN A 436 11.63 -25.68 -11.01
N LYS A 437 12.57 -25.86 -10.06
CA LYS A 437 12.20 -26.28 -8.70
C LYS A 437 11.51 -25.13 -7.97
N LEU A 438 12.02 -23.92 -8.12
CA LEU A 438 11.41 -22.73 -7.53
C LEU A 438 10.04 -22.47 -8.16
N ASP A 439 9.90 -22.59 -9.50
CA ASP A 439 8.61 -22.46 -10.19
C ASP A 439 7.58 -23.45 -9.64
N GLN A 440 7.95 -24.73 -9.46
CA GLN A 440 7.05 -25.73 -8.86
C GLN A 440 6.61 -25.38 -7.45
N MET A 441 7.52 -24.85 -6.60
CA MET A 441 7.17 -24.41 -5.25
C MET A 441 6.21 -23.21 -5.28
N LEU A 442 6.46 -22.26 -6.17
CA LEU A 442 5.63 -21.05 -6.36
C LEU A 442 4.23 -21.38 -6.89
N GLU A 443 4.12 -22.37 -7.77
CA GLU A 443 2.84 -22.87 -8.27
C GLU A 443 2.08 -23.68 -7.22
N ALA A 444 2.78 -24.57 -6.50
CA ALA A 444 2.18 -25.44 -5.49
C ALA A 444 1.49 -24.64 -4.37
N GLN A 445 2.12 -23.55 -3.86
CA GLN A 445 1.52 -22.74 -2.80
C GLN A 445 0.21 -22.07 -3.24
N ARG A 446 0.04 -21.75 -4.55
CA ARG A 446 -1.18 -21.16 -5.11
C ARG A 446 -2.34 -22.14 -5.22
N ALA A 447 -2.07 -23.44 -5.18
CA ALA A 447 -3.09 -24.49 -5.19
C ALA A 447 -3.60 -24.85 -3.76
N ILE A 448 -3.00 -24.31 -2.69
CA ILE A 448 -3.27 -24.70 -1.32
C ILE A 448 -4.12 -23.66 -0.61
N MET A 449 -5.34 -24.04 -0.23
CA MET A 449 -6.26 -23.20 0.56
C MET A 449 -6.01 -23.32 2.07
N ASP A 450 -5.37 -24.41 2.53
CA ASP A 450 -5.00 -24.60 3.93
C ASP A 450 -3.91 -23.59 4.34
N HIS A 451 -4.25 -22.73 5.29
CA HIS A 451 -3.42 -21.61 5.73
C HIS A 451 -2.04 -22.06 6.25
N ASP A 452 -2.01 -23.10 7.10
CA ASP A 452 -0.76 -23.52 7.77
C ASP A 452 0.17 -24.25 6.80
N LYS A 453 -0.37 -25.11 5.96
CA LYS A 453 0.41 -25.78 4.89
C LYS A 453 0.96 -24.76 3.90
N ARG A 454 0.17 -23.79 3.51
CA ARG A 454 0.61 -22.72 2.59
C ARG A 454 1.70 -21.86 3.23
N GLN A 455 1.55 -21.49 4.51
CA GLN A 455 2.57 -20.75 5.25
C GLN A 455 3.91 -21.50 5.29
N ALA A 456 3.89 -22.81 5.51
CA ALA A 456 5.10 -23.63 5.49
C ALA A 456 5.82 -23.57 4.14
N ILE A 457 5.08 -23.73 3.03
CA ILE A 457 5.66 -23.66 1.68
C ILE A 457 6.23 -22.26 1.38
N LEU A 458 5.55 -21.19 1.79
CA LEU A 458 6.05 -19.82 1.59
C LEU A 458 7.37 -19.58 2.36
N ARG A 459 7.52 -20.16 3.56
CA ARG A 459 8.79 -20.13 4.31
C ARG A 459 9.88 -20.95 3.60
N ASP A 460 9.53 -22.12 3.08
CA ASP A 460 10.47 -22.94 2.30
C ASP A 460 10.93 -22.21 1.02
N ILE A 461 10.04 -21.45 0.36
CA ILE A 461 10.38 -20.60 -0.78
C ILE A 461 11.37 -19.50 -0.36
N ALA A 462 11.10 -18.79 0.74
CA ALA A 462 11.99 -17.74 1.24
C ALA A 462 13.37 -18.31 1.58
N LYS A 463 13.40 -19.47 2.24
CA LYS A 463 14.64 -20.20 2.54
C LYS A 463 15.37 -20.61 1.27
N TYR A 464 14.68 -21.15 0.27
CA TYR A 464 15.27 -21.55 -1.01
C TYR A 464 15.92 -20.38 -1.74
N ILE A 465 15.26 -19.23 -1.78
CA ILE A 465 15.79 -18.00 -2.38
C ILE A 465 17.07 -17.56 -1.65
N SER A 466 17.06 -17.60 -0.32
CA SER A 466 18.20 -17.23 0.53
C SER A 466 19.39 -18.20 0.36
N ASP A 467 19.13 -19.52 0.42
CA ASP A 467 20.15 -20.57 0.32
C ASP A 467 20.87 -20.57 -1.06
N ASN A 468 20.17 -20.13 -2.09
CA ASN A 468 20.71 -20.03 -3.46
C ASN A 468 21.29 -18.64 -3.77
N TYR A 469 21.32 -17.73 -2.79
CA TYR A 469 21.86 -16.38 -2.93
C TYR A 469 21.27 -15.64 -4.15
N LEU A 470 19.95 -15.66 -4.32
CA LEU A 470 19.30 -15.07 -5.50
C LEU A 470 19.14 -13.55 -5.40
N GLU A 471 19.39 -12.98 -4.22
CA GLU A 471 19.29 -11.55 -3.94
C GLU A 471 20.22 -11.13 -2.79
N LEU A 472 20.53 -9.85 -2.72
CA LEU A 472 21.07 -9.18 -1.53
C LEU A 472 19.93 -8.41 -0.86
N PRO A 473 19.25 -8.98 0.15
CA PRO A 473 18.21 -8.28 0.90
C PRO A 473 18.86 -7.15 1.70
N LEU A 474 18.37 -5.92 1.56
CA LEU A 474 18.94 -4.76 2.26
C LEU A 474 18.13 -4.46 3.53
N TYR A 475 16.89 -4.01 3.38
CA TYR A 475 16.04 -3.62 4.51
C TYR A 475 14.57 -3.56 4.13
N ASN A 476 13.70 -3.59 5.16
CA ASN A 476 12.29 -3.26 5.07
C ASN A 476 12.10 -1.83 5.57
N SER A 477 11.66 -0.93 4.69
CA SER A 477 11.47 0.48 5.01
C SER A 477 10.32 0.70 5.98
N ASN A 478 10.45 1.69 6.85
CA ASN A 478 9.31 2.25 7.55
C ASN A 478 8.52 3.19 6.62
N THR A 479 7.21 3.27 6.83
CA THR A 479 6.36 4.35 6.34
C THR A 479 6.46 5.51 7.33
N VAL A 480 6.88 6.68 6.87
CA VAL A 480 7.12 7.86 7.72
C VAL A 480 6.10 8.95 7.42
N TYR A 481 5.45 9.44 8.48
CA TYR A 481 4.47 10.51 8.43
C TYR A 481 4.95 11.73 9.19
N GLY A 482 4.69 12.92 8.64
CA GLY A 482 4.72 14.19 9.36
C GLY A 482 3.28 14.64 9.63
N ILE A 483 2.93 14.89 10.88
CA ILE A 483 1.54 15.15 11.31
C ILE A 483 1.51 16.39 12.19
N ASN A 484 0.60 17.34 11.90
CA ASN A 484 0.31 18.46 12.78
C ASN A 484 -0.42 17.95 14.03
N LYS A 485 0.10 18.31 15.21
CA LYS A 485 -0.44 17.88 16.52
C LYS A 485 -1.87 18.28 16.78
N ARG A 486 -2.41 19.26 16.00
CA ARG A 486 -3.84 19.60 16.04
C ARG A 486 -4.74 18.46 15.53
N VAL A 487 -4.22 17.55 14.70
CA VAL A 487 -4.97 16.38 14.24
C VAL A 487 -4.92 15.30 15.31
N LYS A 488 -6.07 14.90 15.82
CA LYS A 488 -6.24 13.87 16.85
C LYS A 488 -6.97 12.66 16.27
N GLY A 489 -6.75 11.50 16.88
CA GLY A 489 -7.46 10.27 16.49
C GLY A 489 -7.14 9.75 15.10
N LEU A 490 -6.11 10.29 14.44
CA LEU A 490 -5.56 9.70 13.22
C LEU A 490 -4.65 8.55 13.63
N ASP A 491 -4.89 7.38 13.01
CA ASP A 491 -4.09 6.18 13.20
C ASP A 491 -3.42 5.84 11.85
N PRO A 492 -2.15 6.20 11.65
CA PRO A 492 -1.44 5.96 10.40
C PRO A 492 -1.31 4.48 10.08
N ALA A 493 -1.65 4.11 8.85
CA ALA A 493 -1.59 2.72 8.39
C ALA A 493 -0.21 2.35 7.81
N PRO A 494 0.30 1.13 8.01
CA PRO A 494 1.55 0.67 7.41
C PRO A 494 1.59 0.79 5.88
N ASP A 495 0.44 0.61 5.23
CA ASP A 495 0.25 0.63 3.78
C ASP A 495 -0.21 2.01 3.24
N ASP A 496 -0.08 3.04 4.06
CA ASP A 496 -0.40 4.43 3.72
C ASP A 496 -1.90 4.69 3.36
N ARG A 497 -2.79 3.71 3.58
CA ARG A 497 -4.23 3.86 3.38
C ARG A 497 -4.90 4.46 4.63
N MET A 498 -4.59 5.71 4.92
CA MET A 498 -5.14 6.39 6.09
C MET A 498 -6.65 6.59 5.99
N ARG A 499 -7.37 6.16 7.03
CA ARG A 499 -8.79 6.44 7.19
C ARG A 499 -8.98 7.56 8.22
N PHE A 500 -9.71 8.59 7.83
CA PHE A 500 -9.92 9.79 8.64
C PHE A 500 -11.25 9.80 9.40
N GLN A 501 -12.02 8.71 9.39
CA GLN A 501 -13.32 8.63 10.06
C GLN A 501 -13.27 9.03 11.53
N ASN A 502 -12.24 8.62 12.26
CA ASN A 502 -12.07 8.89 13.69
C ASN A 502 -11.21 10.13 13.99
N ALA A 503 -10.63 10.74 12.95
CA ALA A 503 -9.80 11.92 13.09
C ALA A 503 -10.65 13.15 13.46
N SER A 504 -10.08 14.03 14.29
CA SER A 504 -10.66 15.31 14.67
C SER A 504 -9.59 16.38 14.71
N VAL A 505 -9.97 17.65 14.80
CA VAL A 505 -9.06 18.80 14.90
C VAL A 505 -9.33 19.53 16.22
N GLU A 506 -8.26 19.86 16.96
CA GLU A 506 -8.29 20.67 18.19
C GLU A 506 -7.61 22.03 17.99
#